data_a4c764670910e9df32f2758576d7f502
#
_entry.id   a4c764670910e9df32f2758576d7f502
#
_cell.length_a   1.000
_cell.length_b   1.000
_cell.length_c   1.000
_cell.angle_alpha   90.00
_cell.angle_beta   90.00
_cell.angle_gamma   90.00
#
_symmetry.space_group_name_H-M   'P 1'
#
loop_
_entity.id
_entity.type
_entity.pdbx_description
1 polymer ?
#
loop_
_entity_poly.entity_id
_entity_poly.type
_entity_poly.pdbx_seq_one_letter_code
_entity_poly.pdbx_strand_id
1 'polypeptide(L)'
;MVAPHTACRFFERIGLSSTVVAVDFRRVLLTLGGVLFLLPAASAQAQTPGQVLVVVNRRSLTSRQIGEYYVRKREIPAANLCLIDTAPDETVPRRVYEREIETPVGRFLTKQGLRDRILYIVLTSGVPLRISGSGEGVRTDASSVDSELTLLYQRLQGVVIALPGPVNNPFFRQRDTPFTHPLFPIYLVTRLDGYNIADMKALVDRGLQARNTGKFVIDLKARDTTPGNQWLRTAALLLPQDRVVIDQSADVLSGIESVIGYASWGSNDPARKHRFLHFKWLPGAIATEFVSFDGRTFRQPPDSWELGNWDNARTWFASAPQSLTADYIHEGATGASGQVYEPYLGLCPRPEFVLPAYYSGRTLAESFYLGIPGLSWMNVVIGDPLTRLKP
;
A
#
# COMPACT_ATOMS: atom_id res chain seq x y z
N MET A 1 -2.45 43.57 43.12
CA MET A 1 -3.17 44.82 43.29
C MET A 1 -4.11 45.02 42.10
N VAL A 2 -5.41 45.07 42.45
CA VAL A 2 -6.52 45.76 41.82
C VAL A 2 -7.13 45.14 40.56
N ALA A 3 -8.26 44.46 40.78
CA ALA A 3 -9.45 44.36 39.92
C ALA A 3 -10.30 45.66 40.06
N PRO A 4 -11.54 45.72 39.65
CA PRO A 4 -12.30 45.41 38.43
C PRO A 4 -13.22 46.59 38.01
N HIS A 5 -14.26 46.36 37.22
CA HIS A 5 -15.55 47.09 37.05
C HIS A 5 -15.87 47.40 35.58
N THR A 6 -17.05 47.42 35.00
CA THR A 6 -18.45 47.35 35.51
C THR A 6 -19.36 47.17 34.29
N ALA A 7 -20.50 46.57 34.53
CA ALA A 7 -21.62 46.39 33.59
C ALA A 7 -22.34 47.70 33.25
N CYS A 8 -23.05 47.73 32.10
CA CYS A 8 -24.24 48.55 31.95
C CYS A 8 -25.29 47.90 31.09
N ARG A 9 -26.47 47.78 31.68
CA ARG A 9 -27.76 47.34 31.10
C ARG A 9 -28.39 48.47 30.31
N PHE A 10 -29.09 48.11 29.22
CA PHE A 10 -30.23 48.91 28.78
C PHE A 10 -31.41 47.99 28.41
N PHE A 11 -32.51 48.21 29.15
CA PHE A 11 -33.85 47.68 28.87
C PHE A 11 -34.59 48.68 27.99
N GLU A 12 -35.32 48.22 26.97
CA GLU A 12 -36.54 48.88 26.58
C GLU A 12 -37.60 47.88 26.11
N ARG A 13 -38.80 48.11 26.65
CA ARG A 13 -40.03 47.34 26.46
C ARG A 13 -40.67 47.69 25.13
N ILE A 14 -41.19 46.66 24.43
CA ILE A 14 -42.38 46.85 23.60
C ILE A 14 -43.33 45.67 23.90
N GLY A 15 -44.50 46.02 24.41
CA GLY A 15 -45.62 45.10 24.69
C GLY A 15 -46.37 44.76 23.39
N LEU A 16 -46.77 43.49 23.25
CA LEU A 16 -47.80 43.09 22.32
C LEU A 16 -48.70 42.03 22.99
N SER A 17 -49.96 42.33 22.89
CA SER A 17 -51.17 41.67 23.34
C SER A 17 -51.25 40.16 23.11
N SER A 18 -51.59 39.45 24.17
CA SER A 18 -51.95 38.03 24.15
C SER A 18 -53.35 37.82 23.61
N THR A 19 -53.45 37.12 22.48
CA THR A 19 -54.72 36.48 22.07
C THR A 19 -54.50 34.97 22.09
N VAL A 20 -55.06 34.29 23.08
CA VAL A 20 -55.02 32.83 23.21
C VAL A 20 -56.07 32.27 22.26
N VAL A 21 -55.63 31.58 21.22
CA VAL A 21 -56.45 30.71 20.39
C VAL A 21 -56.22 29.26 20.85
N ALA A 22 -57.25 28.72 21.56
CA ALA A 22 -57.26 27.31 21.91
C ALA A 22 -57.45 26.48 20.65
N VAL A 23 -56.40 25.74 20.27
CA VAL A 23 -56.50 24.71 19.21
C VAL A 23 -56.69 23.37 19.85
N ASP A 24 -57.85 22.77 19.56
CA ASP A 24 -58.31 21.45 20.02
C ASP A 24 -57.39 20.33 19.48
N PHE A 25 -56.62 19.71 20.35
CA PHE A 25 -55.58 18.72 20.05
C PHE A 25 -56.08 17.29 19.79
N ARG A 26 -57.36 17.10 19.47
CA ARG A 26 -57.95 15.76 19.34
C ARG A 26 -58.22 15.25 17.91
N ARG A 27 -57.84 15.92 16.84
CA ARG A 27 -58.16 15.46 15.47
C ARG A 27 -57.02 15.56 14.43
N VAL A 28 -55.77 15.41 14.82
CA VAL A 28 -54.65 15.25 13.88
C VAL A 28 -53.80 14.02 14.24
N LEU A 29 -54.45 12.88 14.26
CA LEU A 29 -53.80 11.57 14.30
C LEU A 29 -54.46 10.76 13.19
N LEU A 30 -53.90 10.80 11.99
CA LEU A 30 -54.02 9.82 10.91
C LEU A 30 -53.66 10.52 9.58
N THR A 31 -52.41 10.43 9.20
CA THR A 31 -51.85 10.28 7.85
C THR A 31 -50.41 10.84 7.80
N LEU A 32 -49.51 10.26 8.57
CA LEU A 32 -48.10 10.25 8.23
C LEU A 32 -47.71 8.81 7.91
N GLY A 33 -48.10 8.36 6.74
CA GLY A 33 -47.52 7.20 6.09
C GLY A 33 -46.06 7.49 5.87
N GLY A 34 -45.20 7.04 6.79
CA GLY A 34 -43.76 7.14 6.65
C GLY A 34 -43.33 6.33 5.44
N VAL A 35 -43.08 6.99 4.33
CA VAL A 35 -42.26 6.45 3.23
C VAL A 35 -40.85 6.35 3.79
N LEU A 36 -40.53 5.21 4.37
CA LEU A 36 -39.17 4.83 4.73
C LEU A 36 -38.42 4.70 3.41
N PHE A 37 -37.76 5.77 2.96
CA PHE A 37 -36.74 5.67 1.93
C PHE A 37 -35.63 4.80 2.49
N LEU A 38 -35.71 3.48 2.23
CA LEU A 38 -34.56 2.60 2.27
C LEU A 38 -33.58 3.13 1.22
N LEU A 39 -32.72 4.07 1.62
CA LEU A 39 -31.51 4.35 0.86
C LEU A 39 -30.81 3.00 0.71
N PRO A 40 -30.58 2.51 -0.52
CA PRO A 40 -29.77 1.30 -0.66
C PRO A 40 -28.43 1.64 -0.01
N ALA A 41 -28.04 0.87 1.01
CA ALA A 41 -26.69 0.89 1.52
C ALA A 41 -25.80 0.71 0.28
N ALA A 42 -25.02 1.73 -0.09
CA ALA A 42 -24.09 1.64 -1.18
C ALA A 42 -23.16 0.48 -0.83
N SER A 43 -23.47 -0.69 -1.37
CA SER A 43 -22.58 -1.84 -1.27
C SER A 43 -21.27 -1.38 -1.86
N ALA A 44 -20.20 -1.34 -1.06
CA ALA A 44 -18.87 -1.00 -1.52
C ALA A 44 -18.60 -1.87 -2.74
N GLN A 45 -18.62 -1.24 -3.92
CA GLN A 45 -18.52 -1.96 -5.19
C GLN A 45 -17.20 -2.70 -5.19
N ALA A 46 -17.27 -4.04 -5.16
CA ALA A 46 -16.09 -4.88 -5.11
C ALA A 46 -15.18 -4.53 -6.30
N GLN A 47 -13.92 -4.25 -6.01
CA GLN A 47 -12.92 -3.95 -7.04
C GLN A 47 -12.81 -5.14 -8.01
N THR A 48 -12.82 -4.87 -9.30
CA THR A 48 -12.96 -5.88 -10.35
C THR A 48 -11.71 -5.96 -11.26
N PRO A 49 -11.50 -7.08 -11.96
CA PRO A 49 -10.44 -7.21 -12.95
C PRO A 49 -10.47 -6.12 -14.03
N GLY A 50 -11.66 -5.59 -14.36
CA GLY A 50 -11.83 -4.50 -15.31
C GLY A 50 -11.19 -3.17 -14.90
N GLN A 51 -10.78 -3.01 -13.64
CA GLN A 51 -10.13 -1.83 -13.08
C GLN A 51 -8.60 -1.97 -12.98
N VAL A 52 -8.05 -3.06 -13.49
CA VAL A 52 -6.60 -3.33 -13.47
C VAL A 52 -6.00 -3.12 -14.85
N LEU A 53 -4.93 -2.35 -14.95
CA LEU A 53 -4.03 -2.28 -16.09
C LEU A 53 -2.82 -3.17 -15.82
N VAL A 54 -2.46 -4.03 -16.76
CA VAL A 54 -1.24 -4.85 -16.69
C VAL A 54 -0.20 -4.26 -17.64
N VAL A 55 0.96 -3.90 -17.11
CA VAL A 55 2.08 -3.35 -17.90
C VAL A 55 3.14 -4.44 -18.10
N VAL A 56 3.40 -4.76 -19.34
CA VAL A 56 4.33 -5.82 -19.76
C VAL A 56 5.45 -5.22 -20.61
N ASN A 57 6.69 -5.50 -20.25
CA ASN A 57 7.85 -5.18 -21.05
C ASN A 57 8.08 -6.25 -22.13
N ARG A 58 7.88 -5.91 -23.41
CA ARG A 58 8.05 -6.84 -24.54
C ARG A 58 9.48 -7.39 -24.66
N ARG A 59 10.48 -6.64 -24.18
CA ARG A 59 11.89 -7.02 -24.22
C ARG A 59 12.29 -8.03 -23.14
N SER A 60 11.40 -8.31 -22.15
CA SER A 60 11.63 -9.31 -21.11
C SER A 60 10.73 -10.53 -21.31
N LEU A 61 11.36 -11.71 -21.43
CA LEU A 61 10.61 -12.97 -21.52
C LEU A 61 9.79 -13.22 -20.25
N THR A 62 10.40 -13.00 -19.09
CA THR A 62 9.73 -13.15 -17.78
C THR A 62 8.52 -12.23 -17.67
N SER A 63 8.64 -10.97 -18.11
CA SER A 63 7.54 -10.00 -18.11
C SER A 63 6.35 -10.50 -18.92
N ARG A 64 6.59 -11.02 -20.11
CA ARG A 64 5.54 -11.60 -20.96
C ARG A 64 4.89 -12.80 -20.29
N GLN A 65 5.69 -13.72 -19.77
CA GLN A 65 5.19 -14.96 -19.15
C GLN A 65 4.30 -14.69 -17.94
N ILE A 66 4.73 -13.80 -17.03
CA ILE A 66 3.93 -13.49 -15.84
C ILE A 66 2.73 -12.61 -16.19
N GLY A 67 2.85 -11.68 -17.14
CA GLY A 67 1.75 -10.84 -17.60
C GLY A 67 0.63 -11.68 -18.23
N GLU A 68 0.95 -12.59 -19.14
CA GLU A 68 -0.01 -13.52 -19.75
C GLU A 68 -0.65 -14.46 -18.71
N TYR A 69 0.14 -14.94 -17.75
CA TYR A 69 -0.36 -15.76 -16.65
C TYR A 69 -1.39 -15.02 -15.82
N TYR A 70 -1.04 -13.80 -15.39
CA TYR A 70 -1.89 -12.96 -14.57
C TYR A 70 -3.20 -12.59 -15.27
N VAL A 71 -3.11 -12.15 -16.53
CA VAL A 71 -4.30 -11.81 -17.36
C VAL A 71 -5.28 -12.97 -17.41
N ARG A 72 -4.79 -14.20 -17.67
CA ARG A 72 -5.67 -15.41 -17.72
C ARG A 72 -6.26 -15.75 -16.35
N LYS A 73 -5.41 -15.74 -15.29
CA LYS A 73 -5.84 -16.19 -13.95
C LYS A 73 -6.81 -15.23 -13.28
N ARG A 74 -6.69 -13.92 -13.55
CA ARG A 74 -7.55 -12.90 -13.00
C ARG A 74 -8.64 -12.44 -13.96
N GLU A 75 -8.73 -13.03 -15.15
CA GLU A 75 -9.71 -12.66 -16.18
C GLU A 75 -9.65 -11.15 -16.51
N ILE A 76 -8.43 -10.60 -16.57
CA ILE A 76 -8.22 -9.20 -16.93
C ILE A 76 -8.63 -9.00 -18.39
N PRO A 77 -9.45 -8.00 -18.72
CA PRO A 77 -9.80 -7.70 -20.11
C PRO A 77 -8.56 -7.48 -20.98
N ALA A 78 -8.52 -8.08 -22.16
CA ALA A 78 -7.39 -7.93 -23.09
C ALA A 78 -7.08 -6.45 -23.43
N ALA A 79 -8.11 -5.60 -23.43
CA ALA A 79 -7.97 -4.16 -23.61
C ALA A 79 -7.19 -3.46 -22.49
N ASN A 80 -6.98 -4.12 -21.36
CA ASN A 80 -6.23 -3.59 -20.23
C ASN A 80 -4.77 -4.09 -20.20
N LEU A 81 -4.28 -4.73 -21.26
CA LEU A 81 -2.88 -5.16 -21.39
C LEU A 81 -2.08 -4.10 -22.13
N CYS A 82 -1.22 -3.39 -21.42
CA CYS A 82 -0.33 -2.36 -21.95
C CYS A 82 1.07 -2.95 -22.19
N LEU A 83 1.52 -2.91 -23.44
CA LEU A 83 2.85 -3.38 -23.82
C LEU A 83 3.81 -2.18 -23.96
N ILE A 84 4.92 -2.21 -23.25
CA ILE A 84 6.00 -1.20 -23.34
C ILE A 84 7.27 -1.84 -23.85
N ASP A 85 8.21 -0.99 -24.26
CA ASP A 85 9.56 -1.40 -24.69
C ASP A 85 10.60 -0.60 -23.90
N THR A 86 11.23 -1.24 -22.92
CA THR A 86 12.31 -0.65 -22.14
C THR A 86 13.40 -1.69 -21.88
N ALA A 87 14.61 -1.24 -21.56
CA ALA A 87 15.64 -2.17 -21.11
C ALA A 87 15.17 -2.86 -19.82
N PRO A 88 15.42 -4.18 -19.66
CA PRO A 88 14.99 -4.92 -18.46
C PRO A 88 15.93 -4.70 -17.25
N ASP A 89 16.65 -3.58 -17.24
CA ASP A 89 17.54 -3.20 -16.16
C ASP A 89 16.75 -2.78 -14.91
N GLU A 90 17.24 -3.12 -13.74
CA GLU A 90 16.57 -2.73 -12.49
C GLU A 90 16.56 -1.22 -12.26
N THR A 91 17.53 -0.49 -12.83
CA THR A 91 17.67 0.96 -12.63
C THR A 91 17.74 1.69 -13.97
N VAL A 92 16.95 2.73 -14.12
CA VAL A 92 16.93 3.60 -15.30
C VAL A 92 17.05 5.07 -14.91
N PRO A 93 17.65 5.92 -15.76
CA PRO A 93 17.57 7.37 -15.58
C PRO A 93 16.13 7.88 -15.70
N ARG A 94 15.79 9.00 -15.01
CA ARG A 94 14.44 9.60 -15.04
C ARG A 94 13.93 9.83 -16.47
N ARG A 95 14.76 10.37 -17.37
CA ARG A 95 14.38 10.59 -18.78
C ARG A 95 14.01 9.29 -19.53
N VAL A 96 14.58 8.15 -19.13
CA VAL A 96 14.25 6.84 -19.71
C VAL A 96 12.92 6.38 -19.16
N TYR A 97 12.69 6.50 -17.84
CA TYR A 97 11.40 6.24 -17.23
C TYR A 97 10.28 7.04 -17.92
N GLU A 98 10.44 8.34 -18.08
CA GLU A 98 9.44 9.21 -18.70
C GLU A 98 9.15 8.81 -20.16
N ARG A 99 10.21 8.54 -20.93
CA ARG A 99 10.08 8.21 -22.37
C ARG A 99 9.54 6.80 -22.61
N GLU A 100 10.01 5.80 -21.85
CA GLU A 100 9.81 4.38 -22.16
C GLU A 100 8.78 3.69 -21.28
N ILE A 101 8.39 4.30 -20.15
CA ILE A 101 7.42 3.74 -19.23
C ILE A 101 6.22 4.67 -19.07
N GLU A 102 6.42 5.85 -18.49
CA GLU A 102 5.32 6.76 -18.14
C GLU A 102 4.53 7.21 -19.38
N THR A 103 5.23 7.76 -20.37
CA THR A 103 4.58 8.26 -21.60
C THR A 103 3.83 7.16 -22.37
N PRO A 104 4.40 5.96 -22.60
CA PRO A 104 3.66 4.87 -23.24
C PRO A 104 2.44 4.42 -22.46
N VAL A 105 2.52 4.27 -21.13
CA VAL A 105 1.40 3.88 -20.28
C VAL A 105 0.31 4.96 -20.30
N GLY A 106 0.69 6.23 -20.18
CA GLY A 106 -0.24 7.36 -20.25
C GLY A 106 -0.97 7.46 -21.59
N ARG A 107 -0.23 7.31 -22.69
CA ARG A 107 -0.82 7.27 -24.05
C ARG A 107 -1.78 6.10 -24.22
N PHE A 108 -1.43 4.94 -23.68
CA PHE A 108 -2.29 3.76 -23.72
C PHE A 108 -3.62 4.01 -22.99
N LEU A 109 -3.56 4.49 -21.74
CA LEU A 109 -4.73 4.81 -20.93
C LEU A 109 -5.65 5.83 -21.63
N THR A 110 -5.06 6.87 -22.20
CA THR A 110 -5.81 7.92 -22.92
C THR A 110 -6.45 7.38 -24.20
N LYS A 111 -5.67 6.67 -25.03
CA LYS A 111 -6.15 6.11 -26.31
C LYS A 111 -7.27 5.10 -26.13
N GLN A 112 -7.22 4.29 -25.06
CA GLN A 112 -8.22 3.27 -24.75
C GLN A 112 -9.41 3.84 -23.94
N GLY A 113 -9.40 5.11 -23.55
CA GLY A 113 -10.44 5.69 -22.69
C GLY A 113 -10.50 5.06 -21.29
N LEU A 114 -9.35 4.60 -20.78
CA LEU A 114 -9.25 3.82 -19.54
C LEU A 114 -8.83 4.66 -18.33
N ARG A 115 -8.47 5.94 -18.49
CA ARG A 115 -7.90 6.78 -17.43
C ARG A 115 -8.69 6.72 -16.12
N ASP A 116 -10.00 6.95 -16.19
CA ASP A 116 -10.86 7.06 -15.00
C ASP A 116 -11.38 5.70 -14.52
N ARG A 117 -11.37 4.69 -15.41
CA ARG A 117 -11.83 3.32 -15.11
C ARG A 117 -10.77 2.51 -14.39
N ILE A 118 -9.49 2.65 -14.75
CA ILE A 118 -8.38 1.94 -14.10
C ILE A 118 -8.14 2.55 -12.73
N LEU A 119 -8.06 1.71 -11.71
CA LEU A 119 -7.68 2.07 -10.35
C LEU A 119 -6.31 1.50 -9.98
N TYR A 120 -5.95 0.36 -10.56
CA TYR A 120 -4.74 -0.39 -10.25
C TYR A 120 -3.86 -0.55 -11.49
N ILE A 121 -2.56 -0.36 -11.32
CA ILE A 121 -1.54 -0.69 -12.32
C ILE A 121 -0.68 -1.82 -11.77
N VAL A 122 -0.54 -2.90 -12.53
CA VAL A 122 0.34 -4.02 -12.19
C VAL A 122 1.55 -4.00 -13.11
N LEU A 123 2.73 -3.80 -12.54
CA LEU A 123 3.99 -3.95 -13.24
C LEU A 123 4.46 -5.39 -13.17
N THR A 124 4.94 -5.93 -14.28
CA THR A 124 5.49 -7.29 -14.32
C THR A 124 7.01 -7.27 -14.17
N SER A 125 7.59 -8.33 -13.62
CA SER A 125 9.06 -8.50 -13.53
C SER A 125 9.72 -8.22 -14.88
N GLY A 126 10.83 -7.46 -14.88
CA GLY A 126 11.48 -6.98 -16.11
C GLY A 126 10.98 -5.60 -16.59
N VAL A 127 10.01 -4.99 -15.92
CA VAL A 127 9.81 -3.53 -15.90
C VAL A 127 10.79 -2.97 -14.87
N PRO A 128 11.59 -1.93 -15.18
CA PRO A 128 12.56 -1.34 -14.26
C PRO A 128 11.97 -1.09 -12.87
N LEU A 129 12.81 -1.23 -11.86
CA LEU A 129 12.44 -1.14 -10.44
C LEU A 129 12.67 0.27 -9.90
N ARG A 130 13.77 0.91 -10.32
CA ARG A 130 14.26 2.16 -9.75
C ARG A 130 14.51 3.22 -10.81
N ILE A 131 14.27 4.45 -10.43
CA ILE A 131 14.69 5.64 -11.14
C ILE A 131 15.92 6.19 -10.42
N SER A 132 17.06 6.25 -11.10
CA SER A 132 18.23 6.96 -10.58
C SER A 132 17.95 8.45 -10.56
N GLY A 133 18.32 9.09 -9.47
CA GLY A 133 18.12 10.52 -9.28
C GLY A 133 19.39 11.23 -8.84
N SER A 134 19.24 12.51 -8.61
CA SER A 134 20.21 13.43 -8.05
C SER A 134 19.71 13.99 -6.71
N GLY A 135 20.55 14.71 -6.00
CA GLY A 135 20.23 15.24 -4.69
C GLY A 135 20.43 14.25 -3.56
N GLU A 136 20.25 14.72 -2.34
CA GLU A 136 20.49 13.94 -1.13
C GLU A 136 19.29 14.01 -0.18
N GLY A 137 19.16 12.97 0.63
CA GLY A 137 18.12 12.89 1.64
C GLY A 137 16.73 13.03 1.03
N VAL A 138 15.84 13.75 1.68
CA VAL A 138 14.47 14.01 1.20
C VAL A 138 14.40 14.95 -0.01
N ARG A 139 15.52 15.49 -0.46
CA ARG A 139 15.60 16.35 -1.64
C ARG A 139 16.09 15.61 -2.89
N THR A 140 16.13 14.29 -2.87
CA THR A 140 16.42 13.48 -4.05
C THR A 140 15.21 13.39 -4.97
N ASP A 141 15.47 13.31 -6.28
CA ASP A 141 14.49 12.94 -7.30
C ASP A 141 14.60 11.46 -7.71
N ALA A 142 15.37 10.67 -6.97
CA ALA A 142 15.35 9.22 -7.05
C ALA A 142 14.04 8.66 -6.48
N SER A 143 13.52 7.60 -7.07
CA SER A 143 12.30 6.95 -6.63
C SER A 143 12.18 5.51 -7.14
N SER A 144 11.19 4.75 -6.65
CA SER A 144 10.76 3.56 -7.36
C SER A 144 9.93 3.94 -8.60
N VAL A 145 10.01 3.13 -9.65
CA VAL A 145 9.14 3.25 -10.83
C VAL A 145 7.68 3.13 -10.43
N ASP A 146 7.39 2.24 -9.52
CA ASP A 146 6.03 1.98 -8.98
C ASP A 146 5.45 3.23 -8.33
N SER A 147 6.18 3.82 -7.39
CA SER A 147 5.72 4.99 -6.64
C SER A 147 5.60 6.24 -7.52
N GLU A 148 6.48 6.40 -8.49
CA GLU A 148 6.41 7.50 -9.45
C GLU A 148 5.18 7.37 -10.36
N LEU A 149 4.88 6.16 -10.81
CA LEU A 149 3.76 5.88 -11.71
C LEU A 149 2.38 6.07 -11.02
N THR A 150 2.31 6.08 -9.69
CA THR A 150 1.07 6.42 -8.97
C THR A 150 0.53 7.78 -9.36
N LEU A 151 1.42 8.74 -9.66
CA LEU A 151 1.07 10.13 -9.97
C LEU A 151 0.65 10.33 -11.43
N LEU A 152 0.68 9.29 -12.26
CA LEU A 152 0.33 9.37 -13.68
C LEU A 152 -1.11 9.90 -13.89
N TYR A 153 -2.06 9.57 -12.99
CA TYR A 153 -3.42 10.09 -13.12
C TYR A 153 -3.47 11.63 -13.08
N GLN A 154 -2.77 12.25 -12.12
CA GLN A 154 -2.65 13.70 -11.99
C GLN A 154 -1.94 14.31 -13.21
N ARG A 155 -0.86 13.68 -13.68
CA ARG A 155 -0.11 14.14 -14.87
C ARG A 155 -0.97 14.12 -16.14
N LEU A 156 -1.84 13.10 -16.29
CA LEU A 156 -2.79 13.02 -17.39
C LEU A 156 -3.91 14.08 -17.31
N GLN A 157 -4.10 14.70 -16.15
CA GLN A 157 -4.97 15.86 -15.95
C GLN A 157 -4.24 17.20 -16.12
N GLY A 158 -2.94 17.19 -16.45
CA GLY A 158 -2.12 18.39 -16.61
C GLY A 158 -1.60 18.98 -15.31
N VAL A 159 -1.67 18.23 -14.19
CA VAL A 159 -1.10 18.68 -12.91
C VAL A 159 0.41 18.60 -12.96
N VAL A 160 1.08 19.71 -12.67
CA VAL A 160 2.53 19.77 -12.52
C VAL A 160 2.90 19.32 -11.11
N ILE A 161 3.68 18.27 -11.02
CA ILE A 161 4.14 17.70 -9.75
C ILE A 161 5.53 18.25 -9.43
N ALA A 162 5.66 18.87 -8.28
CA ALA A 162 6.94 19.40 -7.82
C ALA A 162 7.88 18.25 -7.41
N LEU A 163 9.07 18.24 -7.99
CA LEU A 163 10.20 17.39 -7.61
C LEU A 163 11.39 18.32 -7.30
N PRO A 164 12.34 17.89 -6.47
CA PRO A 164 12.49 16.58 -5.80
C PRO A 164 11.71 16.45 -4.50
N GLY A 165 11.67 15.23 -3.98
CA GLY A 165 11.09 14.87 -2.69
C GLY A 165 9.77 14.12 -2.79
N PRO A 166 9.30 13.56 -1.66
CA PRO A 166 8.06 12.81 -1.63
C PRO A 166 6.83 13.70 -1.80
N VAL A 167 5.84 13.19 -2.53
CA VAL A 167 4.52 13.81 -2.69
C VAL A 167 3.54 13.17 -1.71
N ASN A 168 2.73 13.95 -1.03
CA ASN A 168 1.73 13.41 -0.10
C ASN A 168 0.78 12.44 -0.81
N ASN A 169 0.54 11.29 -0.20
CA ASN A 169 -0.45 10.35 -0.67
C ASN A 169 -1.86 10.77 -0.21
N PRO A 170 -2.78 11.14 -1.13
CA PRO A 170 -4.12 11.57 -0.75
C PRO A 170 -4.96 10.44 -0.15
N PHE A 171 -4.61 9.17 -0.39
CA PHE A 171 -5.31 8.01 0.16
C PHE A 171 -4.75 7.57 1.52
N PHE A 172 -3.62 8.10 1.97
CA PHE A 172 -3.04 7.79 3.27
C PHE A 172 -4.04 8.03 4.40
N ARG A 173 -4.27 7.01 5.25
CA ARG A 173 -5.16 7.04 6.44
C ARG A 173 -6.66 7.12 6.15
N GLN A 174 -7.11 7.02 4.91
CA GLN A 174 -8.53 7.13 4.50
C GLN A 174 -9.29 5.80 4.71
N ARG A 175 -9.34 5.31 5.95
CA ARG A 175 -9.86 3.97 6.30
C ARG A 175 -11.30 3.73 5.86
N ASP A 176 -12.15 4.73 6.00
CA ASP A 176 -13.60 4.59 5.82
C ASP A 176 -14.06 4.97 4.40
N THR A 177 -13.13 5.43 3.57
CA THR A 177 -13.43 5.92 2.23
C THR A 177 -13.01 4.89 1.18
N PRO A 178 -13.91 4.45 0.27
CA PRO A 178 -13.54 3.56 -0.82
C PRO A 178 -12.58 4.25 -1.79
N PHE A 179 -11.60 3.50 -2.30
CA PHE A 179 -10.69 4.02 -3.32
C PHE A 179 -11.41 4.11 -4.67
N THR A 180 -11.60 5.31 -5.17
CA THR A 180 -12.27 5.58 -6.46
C THR A 180 -11.70 6.82 -7.13
N HIS A 181 -11.83 6.92 -8.46
CA HIS A 181 -11.64 8.15 -9.19
C HIS A 181 -12.97 8.92 -9.35
N PRO A 182 -12.93 10.24 -9.35
CA PRO A 182 -11.78 11.14 -9.20
C PRO A 182 -11.43 11.50 -7.76
N LEU A 183 -12.04 10.85 -6.76
CA LEU A 183 -11.88 11.19 -5.34
C LEU A 183 -10.40 11.16 -4.91
N PHE A 184 -9.68 10.12 -5.33
CA PHE A 184 -8.24 10.00 -5.13
C PHE A 184 -7.55 10.01 -6.50
N PRO A 185 -6.94 11.12 -6.91
CA PRO A 185 -6.41 11.28 -8.27
C PRO A 185 -5.01 10.63 -8.41
N ILE A 186 -4.91 9.36 -8.07
CA ILE A 186 -3.71 8.52 -8.17
C ILE A 186 -4.08 7.12 -8.66
N TYR A 187 -3.13 6.37 -9.21
CA TYR A 187 -3.26 4.92 -9.36
C TYR A 187 -2.61 4.20 -8.19
N LEU A 188 -3.16 3.06 -7.77
CA LEU A 188 -2.47 2.16 -6.85
C LEU A 188 -1.62 1.19 -7.67
N VAL A 189 -0.31 1.27 -7.52
CA VAL A 189 0.64 0.51 -8.33
C VAL A 189 1.21 -0.65 -7.51
N THR A 190 1.16 -1.86 -8.06
CA THR A 190 1.82 -3.04 -7.48
C THR A 190 2.67 -3.73 -8.53
N ARG A 191 3.55 -4.66 -8.11
CA ARG A 191 4.31 -5.47 -9.05
C ARG A 191 4.20 -6.96 -8.76
N LEU A 192 4.25 -7.75 -9.82
CA LEU A 192 4.43 -9.19 -9.75
C LEU A 192 5.90 -9.49 -9.97
N ASP A 193 6.64 -9.61 -8.88
CA ASP A 193 8.07 -9.87 -8.89
C ASP A 193 8.47 -10.88 -7.80
N GLY A 194 9.62 -11.48 -7.95
CA GLY A 194 10.17 -12.51 -7.07
C GLY A 194 11.43 -13.08 -7.69
N TYR A 195 12.08 -14.03 -7.02
CA TYR A 195 13.36 -14.58 -7.49
C TYR A 195 13.23 -15.37 -8.81
N ASN A 196 12.06 -15.95 -9.06
CA ASN A 196 11.83 -16.78 -10.24
C ASN A 196 10.35 -16.75 -10.64
N ILE A 197 10.06 -17.31 -11.80
CA ILE A 197 8.69 -17.33 -12.35
C ILE A 197 7.70 -18.13 -11.50
N ALA A 198 8.17 -19.11 -10.71
CA ALA A 198 7.32 -19.87 -9.80
C ALA A 198 6.85 -19.00 -8.63
N ASP A 199 7.74 -18.21 -8.02
CA ASP A 199 7.40 -17.25 -6.98
C ASP A 199 6.37 -16.25 -7.46
N MET A 200 6.57 -15.68 -8.66
CA MET A 200 5.66 -14.70 -9.26
C MET A 200 4.26 -15.28 -9.54
N LYS A 201 4.18 -16.49 -10.06
CA LYS A 201 2.90 -17.19 -10.27
C LYS A 201 2.21 -17.49 -8.96
N ALA A 202 2.99 -17.87 -7.94
CA ALA A 202 2.47 -18.18 -6.62
C ALA A 202 1.85 -16.94 -5.92
N LEU A 203 2.31 -15.69 -6.19
CA LEU A 203 1.63 -14.49 -5.74
C LEU A 203 0.17 -14.46 -6.18
N VAL A 204 -0.07 -14.79 -7.45
CA VAL A 204 -1.41 -14.81 -8.05
C VAL A 204 -2.25 -15.95 -7.49
N ASP A 205 -1.70 -17.17 -7.49
CA ASP A 205 -2.42 -18.38 -7.08
C ASP A 205 -2.79 -18.33 -5.59
N ARG A 206 -1.87 -17.94 -4.71
CA ARG A 206 -2.13 -17.73 -3.27
C ARG A 206 -3.12 -16.59 -3.04
N GLY A 207 -3.05 -15.50 -3.83
CA GLY A 207 -3.99 -14.39 -3.76
C GLY A 207 -5.43 -14.80 -4.07
N LEU A 208 -5.63 -15.71 -5.03
CA LEU A 208 -6.95 -16.26 -5.36
C LEU A 208 -7.53 -17.14 -4.24
N GLN A 209 -6.67 -17.80 -3.46
CA GLN A 209 -7.01 -18.71 -2.37
C GLN A 209 -7.11 -18.01 -1.00
N ALA A 210 -6.82 -16.70 -0.92
CA ALA A 210 -6.77 -15.96 0.33
C ALA A 210 -8.05 -16.08 1.15
N ARG A 211 -7.90 -16.34 2.46
CA ARG A 211 -8.98 -16.45 3.45
C ARG A 211 -8.63 -15.66 4.70
N ASN A 212 -9.64 -15.15 5.40
CA ASN A 212 -9.46 -14.40 6.64
C ASN A 212 -9.25 -15.34 7.84
N THR A 213 -8.16 -16.10 7.82
CA THR A 213 -7.74 -17.02 8.86
C THR A 213 -6.29 -16.79 9.25
N GLY A 214 -5.82 -17.40 10.34
CA GLY A 214 -4.42 -17.35 10.75
C GLY A 214 -4.06 -16.17 11.65
N LYS A 215 -2.78 -16.01 11.92
CA LYS A 215 -2.20 -15.11 12.93
C LYS A 215 -1.58 -13.88 12.29
N PHE A 216 -1.71 -12.76 12.96
CA PHE A 216 -0.93 -11.55 12.71
C PHE A 216 0.26 -11.54 13.67
N VAL A 217 1.46 -11.61 13.13
CA VAL A 217 2.72 -11.66 13.88
C VAL A 217 3.34 -10.26 13.85
N ILE A 218 3.58 -9.71 15.03
CA ILE A 218 4.10 -8.36 15.22
C ILE A 218 5.32 -8.44 16.12
N ASP A 219 6.47 -8.13 15.55
CA ASP A 219 7.76 -8.29 16.20
C ASP A 219 8.40 -6.92 16.45
N LEU A 220 8.48 -6.55 17.71
CA LEU A 220 9.00 -5.26 18.15
C LEU A 220 10.51 -5.35 18.40
N LYS A 221 11.22 -4.34 17.98
CA LYS A 221 12.63 -4.19 18.33
C LYS A 221 12.77 -3.88 19.83
N ALA A 222 13.54 -4.70 20.52
CA ALA A 222 13.77 -4.56 21.96
C ALA A 222 14.32 -3.17 22.32
N ARG A 223 13.80 -2.58 23.40
CA ARG A 223 14.23 -1.28 23.94
C ARG A 223 14.16 -0.10 22.97
N ASP A 224 13.55 -0.26 21.80
CA ASP A 224 13.37 0.83 20.86
C ASP A 224 12.22 1.75 21.30
N THR A 225 12.52 3.04 21.38
CA THR A 225 11.57 4.10 21.80
C THR A 225 11.08 4.95 20.62
N THR A 226 11.53 4.64 19.41
CA THR A 226 11.09 5.39 18.21
C THR A 226 9.62 5.14 17.88
N PRO A 227 9.01 5.98 17.05
CA PRO A 227 7.62 5.80 16.64
C PRO A 227 7.32 4.44 16.01
N GLY A 228 8.30 3.75 15.43
CA GLY A 228 8.11 2.44 14.79
C GLY A 228 7.51 1.40 15.72
N ASN A 229 8.06 1.23 16.91
CA ASN A 229 7.50 0.32 17.91
C ASN A 229 6.08 0.73 18.36
N GLN A 230 5.79 2.04 18.42
CA GLN A 230 4.45 2.51 18.75
C GLN A 230 3.44 2.14 17.64
N TRP A 231 3.83 2.26 16.37
CA TRP A 231 2.98 1.87 15.24
C TRP A 231 2.71 0.38 15.22
N LEU A 232 3.73 -0.44 15.51
CA LEU A 232 3.59 -1.90 15.65
C LEU A 232 2.61 -2.26 16.78
N ARG A 233 2.75 -1.67 17.98
CA ARG A 233 1.79 -1.86 19.08
C ARG A 233 0.39 -1.44 18.73
N THR A 234 0.24 -0.30 18.04
CA THR A 234 -1.08 0.18 17.59
C THR A 234 -1.69 -0.79 16.59
N ALA A 235 -0.90 -1.36 15.66
CA ALA A 235 -1.39 -2.40 14.76
C ALA A 235 -1.91 -3.61 15.52
N ALA A 236 -1.17 -4.09 16.51
CA ALA A 236 -1.58 -5.21 17.37
C ALA A 236 -2.92 -4.93 18.09
N LEU A 237 -3.10 -3.73 18.63
CA LEU A 237 -4.32 -3.33 19.34
C LEU A 237 -5.56 -3.24 18.43
N LEU A 238 -5.37 -2.96 17.15
CA LEU A 238 -6.45 -2.80 16.15
C LEU A 238 -6.88 -4.13 15.49
N LEU A 239 -6.20 -5.21 15.80
CA LEU A 239 -6.47 -6.56 15.29
C LEU A 239 -7.17 -7.44 16.35
N PRO A 240 -7.87 -8.52 15.95
CA PRO A 240 -8.44 -9.47 16.91
C PRO A 240 -7.38 -10.07 17.81
N GLN A 241 -7.53 -9.94 19.13
CA GLN A 241 -6.49 -10.27 20.10
C GLN A 241 -6.19 -11.78 20.16
N ASP A 242 -7.15 -12.62 19.84
CA ASP A 242 -7.01 -14.08 19.73
C ASP A 242 -6.18 -14.51 18.50
N ARG A 243 -5.93 -13.57 17.57
CA ARG A 243 -5.14 -13.80 16.35
C ARG A 243 -3.79 -13.06 16.33
N VAL A 244 -3.49 -12.29 17.35
CA VAL A 244 -2.24 -11.52 17.44
C VAL A 244 -1.18 -12.31 18.18
N VAL A 245 -0.02 -12.44 17.56
CA VAL A 245 1.24 -12.83 18.22
C VAL A 245 2.12 -11.60 18.23
N ILE A 246 2.35 -11.04 19.40
CA ILE A 246 3.23 -9.88 19.59
C ILE A 246 4.43 -10.27 20.44
N ASP A 247 5.62 -9.97 19.99
CA ASP A 247 6.86 -10.13 20.76
C ASP A 247 7.51 -8.78 21.05
N GLN A 248 8.08 -8.70 22.25
CA GLN A 248 8.82 -7.53 22.76
C GLN A 248 10.16 -7.96 23.36
N SER A 249 10.53 -9.22 23.21
CA SER A 249 11.80 -9.76 23.69
C SER A 249 12.99 -9.22 22.89
N ALA A 250 14.18 -9.67 23.20
CA ALA A 250 15.38 -9.33 22.45
C ALA A 250 15.59 -10.26 21.24
N ASP A 251 14.77 -11.29 21.09
CA ASP A 251 14.87 -12.27 20.01
C ASP A 251 13.93 -11.90 18.85
N VAL A 252 14.20 -12.40 17.66
CA VAL A 252 13.32 -12.25 16.50
C VAL A 252 12.47 -13.49 16.35
N LEU A 253 11.16 -13.29 16.18
CA LEU A 253 10.21 -14.37 15.97
C LEU A 253 10.53 -15.16 14.70
N SER A 254 10.51 -16.48 14.79
CA SER A 254 10.71 -17.41 13.69
C SER A 254 9.86 -18.68 13.87
N GLY A 255 9.67 -19.47 12.81
CA GLY A 255 8.99 -20.77 12.87
C GLY A 255 7.51 -20.72 13.24
N ILE A 256 6.86 -19.57 13.16
CA ILE A 256 5.43 -19.41 13.52
C ILE A 256 4.54 -20.06 12.45
N GLU A 257 3.57 -20.84 12.91
CA GLU A 257 2.59 -21.51 12.06
C GLU A 257 1.38 -20.63 11.77
N SER A 258 0.82 -20.77 10.54
CA SER A 258 -0.43 -20.13 10.12
C SER A 258 -0.36 -18.59 10.10
N VAL A 259 0.69 -18.02 9.55
CA VAL A 259 0.89 -16.56 9.47
C VAL A 259 0.09 -15.98 8.30
N ILE A 260 -0.75 -14.96 8.58
CA ILE A 260 -1.52 -14.20 7.57
C ILE A 260 -1.05 -12.75 7.44
N GLY A 261 -0.38 -12.21 8.42
CA GLY A 261 0.21 -10.87 8.40
C GLY A 261 1.46 -10.79 9.26
N TYR A 262 2.46 -10.06 8.80
CA TYR A 262 3.71 -9.83 9.52
C TYR A 262 4.13 -8.38 9.45
N ALA A 263 4.56 -7.82 10.59
CA ALA A 263 5.17 -6.50 10.66
C ALA A 263 6.29 -6.46 11.69
N SER A 264 7.43 -5.85 11.31
CA SER A 264 8.63 -5.79 12.17
C SER A 264 9.59 -4.67 11.77
N TRP A 265 10.72 -4.64 12.46
CA TRP A 265 11.90 -3.86 12.07
C TRP A 265 12.77 -4.56 11.02
N GLY A 266 12.51 -5.84 10.72
CA GLY A 266 13.32 -6.63 9.81
C GLY A 266 14.80 -6.60 10.18
N SER A 267 15.68 -6.48 9.19
CA SER A 267 17.14 -6.41 9.43
C SER A 267 17.64 -5.10 10.07
N ASN A 268 16.75 -4.12 10.34
CA ASN A 268 17.06 -2.98 11.20
C ASN A 268 16.95 -3.32 12.71
N ASP A 269 16.48 -4.52 13.04
CA ASP A 269 16.68 -5.12 14.35
C ASP A 269 18.02 -5.89 14.36
N PRO A 270 18.99 -5.53 15.23
CA PRO A 270 20.27 -6.23 15.33
C PRO A 270 20.15 -7.71 15.71
N ALA A 271 19.01 -8.12 16.28
CA ALA A 271 18.73 -9.52 16.61
C ALA A 271 18.42 -10.36 15.36
N ARG A 272 17.94 -9.75 14.27
CA ARG A 272 17.67 -10.45 12.99
C ARG A 272 18.98 -10.83 12.31
N LYS A 273 19.35 -12.12 12.38
CA LYS A 273 20.60 -12.66 11.82
C LYS A 273 20.40 -13.42 10.51
N HIS A 274 19.22 -13.98 10.31
CA HIS A 274 18.92 -14.87 9.19
C HIS A 274 17.94 -14.23 8.20
N ARG A 275 18.11 -14.57 6.94
CA ARG A 275 17.23 -14.12 5.84
C ARG A 275 15.82 -14.61 6.05
N PHE A 276 15.68 -15.90 6.32
CA PHE A 276 14.39 -16.58 6.42
C PHE A 276 13.91 -16.65 7.86
N LEU A 277 12.61 -16.43 8.04
CA LEU A 277 11.93 -16.55 9.35
C LEU A 277 11.33 -17.94 9.55
N HIS A 278 11.31 -18.77 8.50
CA HIS A 278 10.70 -20.11 8.52
C HIS A 278 9.23 -20.10 8.96
N PHE A 279 8.51 -19.03 8.64
CA PHE A 279 7.08 -18.96 8.89
C PHE A 279 6.32 -19.90 7.95
N LYS A 280 5.22 -20.49 8.46
CA LYS A 280 4.24 -21.17 7.59
C LYS A 280 3.20 -20.18 7.17
N TRP A 281 3.45 -19.53 6.05
CA TRP A 281 2.58 -18.54 5.45
C TRP A 281 1.30 -19.16 4.92
N LEU A 282 0.17 -18.53 5.23
CA LEU A 282 -1.11 -18.88 4.63
C LEU A 282 -1.32 -18.17 3.28
N PRO A 283 -2.09 -18.77 2.34
CA PRO A 283 -2.53 -18.06 1.14
C PRO A 283 -3.21 -16.74 1.48
N GLY A 284 -2.73 -15.65 0.90
CA GLY A 284 -3.15 -14.29 1.22
C GLY A 284 -2.25 -13.57 2.22
N ALA A 285 -1.22 -14.19 2.77
CA ALA A 285 -0.35 -13.57 3.77
C ALA A 285 0.41 -12.36 3.22
N ILE A 286 0.52 -11.29 4.03
CA ILE A 286 1.27 -10.09 3.69
C ILE A 286 2.35 -9.76 4.72
N ALA A 287 3.45 -9.14 4.27
CA ALA A 287 4.56 -8.70 5.12
C ALA A 287 4.93 -7.23 4.89
N THR A 288 5.32 -6.53 5.95
CA THR A 288 5.88 -5.18 5.90
C THR A 288 6.94 -5.01 6.99
N GLU A 289 8.02 -4.32 6.67
CA GLU A 289 9.09 -4.07 7.64
C GLU A 289 9.68 -2.66 7.49
N PHE A 290 10.33 -2.17 8.55
CA PHE A 290 11.02 -0.88 8.53
C PHE A 290 12.48 -1.08 8.14
N VAL A 291 12.73 -1.43 6.89
CA VAL A 291 14.07 -1.64 6.34
C VAL A 291 14.29 -0.76 5.12
N SER A 292 15.47 -0.17 5.06
CA SER A 292 15.93 0.52 3.85
C SER A 292 16.45 -0.51 2.86
N PHE A 293 16.32 -0.23 1.57
CA PHE A 293 16.91 -1.04 0.49
C PHE A 293 16.45 -2.52 0.44
N ASP A 294 15.47 -2.95 1.19
CA ASP A 294 14.97 -4.34 1.16
C ASP A 294 14.31 -4.70 -0.17
N GLY A 295 13.72 -3.71 -0.86
CA GLY A 295 13.20 -3.81 -2.23
C GLY A 295 14.21 -3.43 -3.33
N ARG A 296 15.53 -3.40 -3.03
CA ARG A 296 16.58 -2.94 -3.97
C ARG A 296 16.77 -3.82 -5.18
N THR A 297 16.41 -5.09 -5.10
CA THR A 297 16.56 -6.07 -6.17
C THR A 297 15.62 -7.26 -5.98
N PHE A 298 15.25 -7.90 -7.10
CA PHE A 298 14.57 -9.19 -7.14
C PHE A 298 15.44 -10.27 -7.77
N ARG A 299 16.73 -10.03 -7.93
CA ARG A 299 17.68 -11.09 -8.28
C ARG A 299 17.92 -11.98 -7.08
N GLN A 300 17.92 -13.30 -7.32
CA GLN A 300 18.20 -14.26 -6.25
C GLN A 300 19.66 -14.17 -5.82
N PRO A 301 19.94 -13.97 -4.54
CA PRO A 301 21.30 -14.07 -4.02
C PRO A 301 21.78 -15.53 -4.03
N PRO A 302 23.10 -15.77 -3.89
CA PRO A 302 23.62 -17.12 -3.63
C PRO A 302 22.95 -17.73 -2.39
N ASP A 303 22.71 -19.04 -2.40
CA ASP A 303 22.07 -19.75 -1.28
C ASP A 303 22.83 -19.58 0.03
N SER A 304 24.16 -19.42 -0.04
CA SER A 304 25.04 -19.20 1.11
C SER A 304 25.05 -17.75 1.61
N TRP A 305 24.37 -16.81 0.92
CA TRP A 305 24.35 -15.43 1.38
C TRP A 305 23.39 -15.28 2.57
N GLU A 306 23.90 -14.62 3.62
CA GLU A 306 23.13 -14.24 4.80
C GLU A 306 23.19 -12.73 5.03
N LEU A 307 22.42 -12.25 6.00
CA LEU A 307 22.41 -10.83 6.35
C LEU A 307 23.78 -10.39 6.82
N GLY A 308 24.25 -9.29 6.26
CA GLY A 308 25.57 -8.74 6.54
C GLY A 308 25.54 -7.59 7.54
N ASN A 309 26.58 -6.78 7.49
CA ASN A 309 26.66 -5.54 8.24
C ASN A 309 27.25 -4.41 7.35
N TRP A 310 27.03 -3.17 7.76
CA TRP A 310 27.49 -2.00 7.01
C TRP A 310 29.00 -1.82 7.05
N ASP A 311 29.70 -2.38 8.03
CA ASP A 311 31.15 -2.24 8.18
C ASP A 311 31.92 -3.18 7.27
N ASN A 312 31.26 -4.16 6.64
CA ASN A 312 31.91 -5.15 5.78
C ASN A 312 31.19 -5.30 4.43
N ALA A 313 31.62 -4.54 3.44
CA ALA A 313 31.03 -4.57 2.09
C ALA A 313 31.12 -5.95 1.39
N ARG A 314 31.97 -6.88 1.87
CA ARG A 314 32.04 -8.25 1.33
C ARG A 314 30.79 -9.09 1.68
N THR A 315 30.04 -8.68 2.70
CA THR A 315 28.78 -9.32 3.09
C THR A 315 27.57 -8.75 2.35
N TRP A 316 27.74 -7.75 1.50
CA TRP A 316 26.65 -7.09 0.82
C TRP A 316 26.19 -7.88 -0.41
N PHE A 317 24.90 -7.86 -0.65
CA PHE A 317 24.30 -8.28 -1.90
C PHE A 317 23.52 -7.12 -2.52
N ALA A 318 23.71 -6.85 -3.81
CA ALA A 318 23.08 -5.74 -4.51
C ALA A 318 23.19 -4.39 -3.75
N SER A 319 24.40 -4.08 -3.26
CA SER A 319 24.80 -2.82 -2.62
C SER A 319 24.36 -2.61 -1.16
N ALA A 320 23.77 -3.60 -0.49
CA ALA A 320 23.42 -3.48 0.92
C ALA A 320 23.48 -4.84 1.67
N PRO A 321 23.73 -4.81 3.00
CA PRO A 321 23.75 -6.01 3.82
C PRO A 321 22.39 -6.48 4.32
N GLN A 322 21.33 -5.70 4.08
CA GLN A 322 20.00 -5.83 4.70
C GLN A 322 19.15 -6.91 4.03
N SER A 323 18.08 -7.32 4.70
CA SER A 323 17.05 -8.26 4.22
C SER A 323 16.52 -7.89 2.84
N LEU A 324 15.88 -8.84 2.20
CA LEU A 324 15.26 -8.68 0.89
C LEU A 324 13.76 -8.97 0.98
N THR A 325 12.94 -8.06 0.47
CA THR A 325 11.49 -8.26 0.37
C THR A 325 11.15 -9.55 -0.40
N ALA A 326 11.98 -9.91 -1.38
CA ALA A 326 11.80 -11.14 -2.16
C ALA A 326 11.97 -12.43 -1.33
N ASP A 327 12.67 -12.39 -0.19
CA ASP A 327 12.78 -13.54 0.72
C ASP A 327 11.42 -13.93 1.29
N TYR A 328 10.56 -12.96 1.66
CA TYR A 328 9.20 -13.23 2.12
C TYR A 328 8.34 -13.90 1.04
N ILE A 329 8.45 -13.42 -0.21
CA ILE A 329 7.71 -13.98 -1.33
C ILE A 329 8.15 -15.42 -1.61
N HIS A 330 9.46 -15.66 -1.60
CA HIS A 330 10.06 -16.98 -1.81
C HIS A 330 9.69 -17.97 -0.69
N GLU A 331 9.63 -17.49 0.55
CA GLU A 331 9.20 -18.27 1.72
C GLU A 331 7.69 -18.59 1.73
N GLY A 332 6.86 -17.86 1.00
CA GLY A 332 5.44 -18.16 0.87
C GLY A 332 4.47 -16.99 1.07
N ALA A 333 4.92 -15.79 1.40
CA ALA A 333 4.05 -14.63 1.49
C ALA A 333 3.40 -14.33 0.12
N THR A 334 2.17 -13.85 0.14
CA THR A 334 1.37 -13.50 -1.04
C THR A 334 1.56 -12.05 -1.47
N GLY A 335 2.06 -11.23 -0.56
CA GLY A 335 2.43 -9.85 -0.85
C GLY A 335 3.34 -9.26 0.21
N ALA A 336 4.06 -8.22 -0.18
CA ALA A 336 4.93 -7.50 0.74
C ALA A 336 5.13 -6.05 0.26
N SER A 337 5.60 -5.18 1.16
CA SER A 337 6.17 -3.89 0.78
C SER A 337 7.69 -3.91 0.93
N GLY A 338 8.38 -3.11 0.12
CA GLY A 338 9.81 -2.91 0.21
C GLY A 338 10.23 -1.51 -0.21
N GLN A 339 11.52 -1.21 -0.03
CA GLN A 339 12.11 0.09 -0.31
C GLN A 339 13.29 -0.05 -1.27
N VAL A 340 13.29 0.71 -2.35
CA VAL A 340 14.36 0.62 -3.36
C VAL A 340 15.61 1.42 -2.99
N TYR A 341 15.46 2.42 -2.12
CA TYR A 341 16.50 3.26 -1.55
C TYR A 341 16.15 3.58 -0.10
N GLU A 342 16.91 4.48 0.57
CA GLU A 342 16.62 4.95 1.92
C GLU A 342 15.28 5.72 1.99
N PRO A 343 14.22 5.16 2.64
CA PRO A 343 12.91 5.79 2.69
C PRO A 343 12.75 6.82 3.80
N TYR A 344 13.57 6.76 4.84
CA TYR A 344 13.35 7.32 6.17
C TYR A 344 12.11 6.72 6.87
N LEU A 345 12.20 6.44 8.16
CA LEU A 345 11.15 5.76 8.92
C LEU A 345 9.76 6.40 8.76
N GLY A 346 9.70 7.74 8.71
CA GLY A 346 8.45 8.48 8.56
C GLY A 346 7.69 8.23 7.26
N LEU A 347 8.36 7.69 6.23
CA LEU A 347 7.79 7.41 4.91
C LEU A 347 7.67 5.91 4.60
N CYS A 348 8.06 5.03 5.55
CA CYS A 348 7.75 3.61 5.47
C CYS A 348 6.24 3.35 5.61
N PRO A 349 5.73 2.26 5.04
CA PRO A 349 4.35 1.85 5.26
C PRO A 349 4.03 1.68 6.75
N ARG A 350 2.88 2.16 7.18
CA ARG A 350 2.43 2.18 8.57
C ARG A 350 1.62 0.93 8.88
N PRO A 351 2.15 -0.02 9.67
CA PRO A 351 1.48 -1.30 9.93
C PRO A 351 0.12 -1.15 10.60
N GLU A 352 -0.08 -0.09 11.43
CA GLU A 352 -1.37 0.20 12.06
C GLU A 352 -2.48 0.62 11.08
N PHE A 353 -2.13 0.92 9.83
CA PHE A 353 -3.10 1.11 8.75
C PHE A 353 -3.15 -0.09 7.82
N VAL A 354 -2.00 -0.69 7.47
CA VAL A 354 -1.89 -1.80 6.52
C VAL A 354 -2.63 -3.04 7.03
N LEU A 355 -2.26 -3.56 8.21
CA LEU A 355 -2.76 -4.84 8.69
C LEU A 355 -4.26 -4.80 9.06
N PRO A 356 -4.76 -3.79 9.78
CA PRO A 356 -6.19 -3.70 10.08
C PRO A 356 -7.07 -3.47 8.83
N ALA A 357 -6.60 -2.71 7.85
CA ALA A 357 -7.32 -2.52 6.59
C ALA A 357 -7.42 -3.84 5.81
N TYR A 358 -6.33 -4.61 5.74
CA TYR A 358 -6.32 -5.91 5.09
C TYR A 358 -7.21 -6.93 5.80
N TYR A 359 -7.15 -6.97 7.14
CA TYR A 359 -8.06 -7.77 7.96
C TYR A 359 -9.53 -7.44 7.70
N SER A 360 -9.87 -6.15 7.54
CA SER A 360 -11.24 -5.70 7.27
C SER A 360 -11.74 -5.99 5.84
N GLY A 361 -10.91 -6.62 5.00
CA GLY A 361 -11.30 -7.03 3.64
C GLY A 361 -10.98 -6.01 2.55
N ARG A 362 -10.19 -4.95 2.84
CA ARG A 362 -9.58 -4.13 1.79
C ARG A 362 -8.69 -4.98 0.91
N THR A 363 -8.52 -4.58 -0.34
CA THR A 363 -7.56 -5.25 -1.23
C THR A 363 -6.13 -5.05 -0.75
N LEU A 364 -5.21 -5.89 -1.21
CA LEU A 364 -3.77 -5.76 -0.92
C LEU A 364 -3.28 -4.35 -1.26
N ALA A 365 -3.56 -3.86 -2.46
CA ALA A 365 -3.13 -2.52 -2.87
C ALA A 365 -3.74 -1.44 -1.98
N GLU A 366 -5.06 -1.45 -1.75
CA GLU A 366 -5.70 -0.46 -0.86
C GLU A 366 -5.07 -0.48 0.53
N SER A 367 -4.83 -1.67 1.09
CA SER A 367 -4.27 -1.83 2.43
C SER A 367 -2.89 -1.21 2.56
N PHE A 368 -1.98 -1.49 1.62
CA PHE A 368 -0.65 -0.89 1.64
C PHE A 368 -0.69 0.62 1.42
N TYR A 369 -1.49 1.12 0.46
CA TYR A 369 -1.56 2.55 0.18
C TYR A 369 -2.26 3.36 1.27
N LEU A 370 -3.13 2.75 2.07
CA LEU A 370 -3.62 3.36 3.32
C LEU A 370 -2.49 3.59 4.35
N GLY A 371 -1.44 2.79 4.30
CA GLY A 371 -0.28 2.89 5.18
C GLY A 371 0.91 3.66 4.60
N ILE A 372 0.97 3.94 3.29
CA ILE A 372 2.09 4.63 2.64
C ILE A 372 1.87 6.16 2.70
N PRO A 373 2.71 6.93 3.42
CA PRO A 373 2.50 8.37 3.56
C PRO A 373 2.87 9.19 2.32
N GLY A 374 3.89 8.76 1.57
CA GLY A 374 4.46 9.52 0.45
C GLY A 374 4.55 8.72 -0.84
N LEU A 375 4.24 9.38 -1.96
CA LEU A 375 4.36 8.90 -3.33
C LEU A 375 5.54 9.57 -4.02
N SER A 376 5.90 9.13 -5.24
CA SER A 376 7.15 9.56 -5.90
C SER A 376 8.35 9.36 -4.96
N TRP A 377 8.36 8.23 -4.28
CA TRP A 377 9.34 7.90 -3.25
C TRP A 377 9.83 6.45 -3.42
N MET A 378 10.35 5.84 -2.35
CA MET A 378 11.12 4.60 -2.42
C MET A 378 10.27 3.32 -2.38
N ASN A 379 8.98 3.44 -2.07
CA ASN A 379 8.10 2.29 -1.84
C ASN A 379 7.82 1.47 -3.10
N VAL A 380 7.84 0.14 -2.95
CA VAL A 380 7.25 -0.83 -3.88
C VAL A 380 6.28 -1.73 -3.12
N VAL A 381 5.20 -2.14 -3.77
CA VAL A 381 4.22 -3.10 -3.25
C VAL A 381 4.19 -4.32 -4.15
N ILE A 382 4.56 -5.48 -3.60
CA ILE A 382 4.62 -6.74 -4.31
C ILE A 382 3.34 -7.52 -4.07
N GLY A 383 2.74 -8.03 -5.13
CA GLY A 383 1.54 -8.86 -5.07
C GLY A 383 0.45 -8.43 -6.04
N ASP A 384 -0.57 -9.26 -6.13
CA ASP A 384 -1.76 -8.99 -6.91
C ASP A 384 -2.64 -7.96 -6.19
N PRO A 385 -2.92 -6.78 -6.80
CA PRO A 385 -3.63 -5.70 -6.15
C PRO A 385 -5.04 -6.07 -5.67
N LEU A 386 -5.68 -7.04 -6.34
CA LEU A 386 -7.05 -7.48 -6.03
C LEU A 386 -7.12 -8.56 -4.94
N THR A 387 -5.99 -9.03 -4.44
CA THR A 387 -5.97 -9.98 -3.32
C THR A 387 -6.65 -9.37 -2.11
N ARG A 388 -7.57 -10.10 -1.50
CA ARG A 388 -8.26 -9.72 -0.26
C ARG A 388 -8.55 -10.95 0.58
N LEU A 389 -8.60 -10.79 1.88
CA LEU A 389 -9.04 -11.84 2.79
C LEU A 389 -10.56 -12.03 2.65
N LYS A 390 -10.95 -13.20 2.18
CA LYS A 390 -12.37 -13.59 2.07
C LYS A 390 -12.80 -14.26 3.38
N PRO A 391 -14.05 -14.12 3.80
CA PRO A 391 -14.59 -14.84 4.95
C PRO A 391 -14.39 -16.35 4.90
#